data_80d7a6c704d9472e60abd1ae67ec8edf
#
_entry.id   80d7a6c704d9472e60abd1ae67ec8edf
#
_cell.length_a   1.000
_cell.length_b   1.000
_cell.length_c   1.000
_cell.angle_alpha   90.00
_cell.angle_beta   90.00
_cell.angle_gamma   90.00
#
_symmetry.space_group_name_H-M   'P 1'
#
loop_
_entity.id
_entity.type
_entity.pdbx_description
1 polymer ?
#
loop_
_entity_poly.entity_id
_entity_poly.type
_entity_poly.pdbx_seq_one_letter_code
_entity_poly.pdbx_strand_id
1 'polypeptide(L)'
;MQSIKDIKQLFEQAEKEQWNALFSQYKTDERAGVQKLITQYENKLLKHKKEQERLYRMLEFERKYGDEFSCICGIDEAGRGSFAGPVVAGAVILPKGLTIEVINDSKQVSAKRREELYDE
;
A
#
# COMPACT_ATOMS: atom_id res chain seq x y z
N MET A 1 18.63 20.23 23.98
CA MET A 1 18.45 19.94 22.53
C MET A 1 18.39 18.45 22.36
N GLN A 2 17.33 17.93 21.75
CA GLN A 2 17.18 16.49 21.53
C GLN A 2 18.22 15.96 20.56
N SER A 3 18.72 14.74 20.78
CA SER A 3 19.63 14.11 19.83
C SER A 3 18.88 13.67 18.55
N ILE A 4 19.60 13.52 17.45
CA ILE A 4 19.01 13.01 16.18
C ILE A 4 18.44 11.61 16.39
N LYS A 5 19.04 10.82 17.28
CA LYS A 5 18.57 9.48 17.65
C LYS A 5 17.21 9.52 18.33
N ASP A 6 17.03 10.47 19.26
CA ASP A 6 15.77 10.63 19.99
C ASP A 6 14.66 11.10 19.04
N ILE A 7 14.97 12.04 18.13
CA ILE A 7 14.02 12.50 17.10
C ILE A 7 13.63 11.34 16.17
N LYS A 8 14.58 10.52 15.75
CA LYS A 8 14.29 9.33 14.94
C LYS A 8 13.35 8.37 15.67
N GLN A 9 13.58 8.14 16.95
CA GLN A 9 12.73 7.28 17.78
C GLN A 9 11.30 7.83 17.90
N LEU A 10 11.14 9.16 18.00
CA LEU A 10 9.81 9.79 17.98
C LEU A 10 9.06 9.51 16.68
N PHE A 11 9.73 9.61 15.51
CA PHE A 11 9.12 9.26 14.23
C PHE A 11 8.80 7.77 14.11
N GLU A 12 9.61 6.89 14.69
CA GLU A 12 9.37 5.45 14.67
C GLU A 12 8.19 5.02 15.54
N GLN A 13 7.95 5.72 16.65
CA GLN A 13 6.87 5.45 17.57
C GLN A 13 5.56 6.14 17.20
N ALA A 14 5.63 7.23 16.43
CA ALA A 14 4.47 8.01 16.02
C ALA A 14 3.69 7.31 14.90
N GLU A 15 2.38 7.40 14.96
CA GLU A 15 1.51 7.01 13.86
C GLU A 15 1.63 7.97 12.67
N LYS A 16 1.28 7.50 11.47
CA LYS A 16 1.44 8.28 10.23
C LYS A 16 0.73 9.63 10.26
N GLU A 17 -0.41 9.68 10.92
CA GLU A 17 -1.22 10.89 11.12
C GLU A 17 -0.50 11.97 11.93
N GLN A 18 0.39 11.53 12.83
CA GLN A 18 1.17 12.41 13.71
C GLN A 18 2.43 12.97 13.05
N TRP A 19 2.87 12.38 11.93
CA TRP A 19 4.11 12.83 11.26
C TRP A 19 4.06 14.27 10.79
N ASN A 20 2.90 14.77 10.34
CA ASN A 20 2.75 16.16 9.93
C ASN A 20 3.03 17.16 11.07
N ALA A 21 2.63 16.84 12.29
CA ALA A 21 2.93 17.64 13.48
C ALA A 21 4.43 17.61 13.79
N LEU A 22 5.07 16.45 13.68
CA LEU A 22 6.51 16.31 13.86
C LEU A 22 7.30 17.08 12.77
N PHE A 23 6.88 17.03 11.52
CA PHE A 23 7.50 17.84 10.46
C PHE A 23 7.44 19.33 10.80
N SER A 24 6.30 19.83 11.24
CA SER A 24 6.15 21.24 11.64
C SER A 24 7.02 21.60 12.84
N GLN A 25 7.15 20.69 13.80
CA GLN A 25 7.97 20.88 15.01
C GLN A 25 9.46 21.00 14.69
N TYR A 26 9.96 20.19 13.76
CA TYR A 26 11.39 20.11 13.42
C TYR A 26 11.76 20.84 12.12
N LYS A 27 10.82 21.53 11.49
CA LYS A 27 11.04 22.26 10.22
C LYS A 27 12.18 23.28 10.29
N THR A 28 12.36 23.92 11.41
CA THR A 28 13.39 24.94 11.66
C THR A 28 14.74 24.37 12.11
N ASP A 29 14.83 23.07 12.32
CA ASP A 29 16.07 22.41 12.73
C ASP A 29 16.99 22.24 11.51
N GLU A 30 18.05 23.04 11.45
CA GLU A 30 18.98 23.09 10.29
C GLU A 30 19.97 21.91 10.26
N ARG A 31 19.97 21.03 11.27
CA ARG A 31 20.89 19.88 11.28
C ARG A 31 20.61 18.95 10.09
N ALA A 32 21.63 18.70 9.28
CA ALA A 32 21.52 17.86 8.08
C ALA A 32 20.91 16.46 8.36
N GLY A 33 21.22 15.88 9.52
CA GLY A 33 20.64 14.60 9.93
C GLY A 33 19.13 14.66 10.20
N VAL A 34 18.64 15.78 10.75
CA VAL A 34 17.21 16.01 10.98
C VAL A 34 16.49 16.26 9.66
N GLN A 35 17.04 17.08 8.79
CA GLN A 35 16.47 17.35 7.47
C GLN A 35 16.38 16.07 6.61
N LYS A 36 17.42 15.25 6.64
CA LYS A 36 17.41 13.94 5.96
C LYS A 36 16.32 13.02 6.51
N LEU A 37 16.13 13.02 7.83
CA LEU A 37 15.09 12.23 8.49
C LEU A 37 13.69 12.69 8.07
N ILE A 38 13.43 14.01 8.09
CA ILE A 38 12.16 14.59 7.65
C ILE A 38 11.88 14.16 6.20
N THR A 39 12.80 14.37 5.27
CA THR A 39 12.66 13.97 3.86
C THR A 39 12.36 12.49 3.71
N GLN A 40 13.00 11.64 4.51
CA GLN A 40 12.75 10.20 4.49
C GLN A 40 11.29 9.86 4.87
N TYR A 41 10.77 10.50 5.92
CA TYR A 41 9.39 10.25 6.38
C TYR A 41 8.35 10.93 5.49
N GLU A 42 8.65 12.10 4.91
CA GLU A 42 7.80 12.71 3.88
C GLU A 42 7.64 11.80 2.66
N ASN A 43 8.74 11.19 2.19
CA ASN A 43 8.70 10.23 1.10
C ASN A 43 7.90 8.96 1.45
N LYS A 44 8.01 8.48 2.70
CA LYS A 44 7.19 7.35 3.19
C LYS A 44 5.70 7.71 3.17
N LEU A 45 5.34 8.91 3.63
CA LEU A 45 3.96 9.40 3.65
C LEU A 45 3.41 9.55 2.23
N LEU A 46 4.19 10.11 1.31
CA LEU A 46 3.82 10.25 -0.09
C LEU A 46 3.60 8.88 -0.76
N LYS A 47 4.48 7.93 -0.48
CA LYS A 47 4.36 6.56 -1.00
C LYS A 47 3.10 5.86 -0.49
N HIS A 48 2.80 6.02 0.80
CA HIS A 48 1.58 5.50 1.40
C HIS A 48 0.33 6.13 0.76
N LYS A 49 0.32 7.45 0.59
CA LYS A 49 -0.80 8.16 -0.06
C LYS A 49 -1.04 7.68 -1.50
N LYS A 50 0.04 7.51 -2.28
CA LYS A 50 -0.06 6.95 -3.65
C LYS A 50 -0.62 5.53 -3.66
N GLU A 51 -0.24 4.70 -2.69
CA GLU A 51 -0.78 3.35 -2.55
C GLU A 51 -2.28 3.38 -2.22
N GLN A 52 -2.72 4.25 -1.31
CA GLN A 52 -4.14 4.43 -1.00
C GLN A 52 -4.94 4.89 -2.23
N GLU A 53 -4.41 5.82 -3.01
CA GLU A 53 -5.03 6.26 -4.26
C GLU A 53 -5.10 5.13 -5.30
N ARG A 54 -4.08 4.28 -5.36
CA ARG A 54 -4.04 3.11 -6.23
C ARG A 54 -5.12 2.09 -5.84
N LEU A 55 -5.19 1.75 -4.56
CA LEU A 55 -6.20 0.82 -4.02
C LEU A 55 -7.61 1.37 -4.23
N TYR A 56 -7.83 2.66 -4.05
CA TYR A 56 -9.10 3.31 -4.33
C TYR A 56 -9.51 3.17 -5.81
N ARG A 57 -8.56 3.30 -6.74
CA ARG A 57 -8.81 3.10 -8.18
C ARG A 57 -9.09 1.63 -8.52
N MET A 58 -8.47 0.69 -7.83
CA MET A 58 -8.74 -0.74 -8.02
C MET A 58 -10.18 -1.12 -7.67
N LEU A 59 -10.83 -0.39 -6.78
CA LEU A 59 -12.24 -0.58 -6.40
C LEU A 59 -13.24 0.17 -7.30
N GLU A 60 -12.83 0.64 -8.45
CA GLU A 60 -13.68 1.44 -9.35
C GLU A 60 -14.95 0.69 -9.76
N PHE A 61 -14.83 -0.58 -10.13
CA PHE A 61 -15.98 -1.41 -10.52
C PHE A 61 -16.90 -1.69 -9.34
N GLU A 62 -16.35 -1.99 -8.18
CA GLU A 62 -17.12 -2.22 -6.95
C GLU A 62 -17.89 -0.96 -6.54
N ARG A 63 -17.31 0.23 -6.68
CA ARG A 63 -17.99 1.49 -6.40
C ARG A 63 -19.08 1.80 -7.43
N LYS A 64 -18.80 1.53 -8.71
CA LYS A 64 -19.72 1.83 -9.79
C LYS A 64 -20.95 0.94 -9.77
N TYR A 65 -20.79 -0.33 -9.45
CA TYR A 65 -21.85 -1.34 -9.53
C TYR A 65 -22.31 -1.87 -8.17
N GLY A 66 -21.68 -1.47 -7.07
CA GLY A 66 -21.95 -1.99 -5.74
C GLY A 66 -23.34 -1.68 -5.19
N ASP A 67 -24.01 -0.63 -5.70
CA ASP A 67 -25.41 -0.31 -5.35
C ASP A 67 -26.41 -1.11 -6.20
N GLU A 68 -25.99 -1.55 -7.38
CA GLU A 68 -26.83 -2.30 -8.33
C GLU A 68 -26.77 -3.80 -8.09
N PHE A 69 -25.60 -4.31 -7.69
CA PHE A 69 -25.35 -5.73 -7.44
C PHE A 69 -24.90 -5.99 -6.00
N SER A 70 -25.43 -7.07 -5.40
CA SER A 70 -25.06 -7.47 -4.05
C SER A 70 -23.63 -8.05 -3.96
N CYS A 71 -23.16 -8.65 -5.04
CA CYS A 71 -21.81 -9.24 -5.14
C CYS A 71 -21.17 -8.93 -6.49
N ILE A 72 -19.86 -8.62 -6.45
CA ILE A 72 -19.04 -8.46 -7.65
C ILE A 72 -17.92 -9.48 -7.57
N CYS A 73 -17.77 -10.28 -8.62
CA CYS A 73 -16.77 -11.33 -8.73
C CYS A 73 -15.65 -10.92 -9.69
N GLY A 74 -14.41 -10.98 -9.24
CA GLY A 74 -13.22 -10.88 -10.08
C GLY A 74 -12.78 -12.26 -10.56
N ILE A 75 -12.49 -12.39 -11.84
CA ILE A 75 -12.05 -13.65 -12.47
C ILE A 75 -10.76 -13.39 -13.21
N ASP A 76 -9.77 -14.27 -13.05
CA ASP A 76 -8.52 -14.26 -13.81
C ASP A 76 -8.04 -15.68 -14.07
N GLU A 77 -7.18 -15.86 -15.06
CA GLU A 77 -6.63 -17.16 -15.46
C GLU A 77 -5.11 -17.17 -15.46
N ALA A 78 -4.56 -18.36 -15.29
CA ALA A 78 -3.13 -18.65 -15.42
C ALA A 78 -2.91 -19.82 -16.39
N GLY A 79 -1.79 -19.78 -17.11
CA GLY A 79 -1.41 -20.85 -18.05
C GLY A 79 -1.98 -20.74 -19.46
N ARG A 80 -2.70 -19.68 -19.80
CA ARG A 80 -3.33 -19.48 -21.12
C ARG A 80 -2.35 -19.47 -22.28
N GLY A 81 -1.14 -18.94 -22.09
CA GLY A 81 -0.08 -18.89 -23.11
C GLY A 81 0.87 -20.08 -23.12
N SER A 82 0.67 -21.08 -22.25
CA SER A 82 1.54 -22.23 -22.13
C SER A 82 1.32 -23.20 -23.30
N PHE A 83 2.42 -23.69 -23.95
CA PHE A 83 2.36 -24.70 -24.99
C PHE A 83 1.93 -26.07 -24.45
N ALA A 84 2.35 -26.40 -23.22
CA ALA A 84 1.96 -27.61 -22.51
C ALA A 84 1.74 -27.28 -21.03
N GLY A 85 0.60 -27.64 -20.50
CA GLY A 85 0.22 -27.44 -19.13
C GLY A 85 -1.25 -27.05 -18.98
N PRO A 86 -1.80 -27.11 -17.76
CA PRO A 86 -3.19 -26.76 -17.49
C PRO A 86 -3.42 -25.24 -17.57
N VAL A 87 -4.62 -24.86 -17.97
CA VAL A 87 -5.17 -23.52 -17.74
C VAL A 87 -5.98 -23.57 -16.45
N VAL A 88 -5.69 -22.66 -15.53
CA VAL A 88 -6.40 -22.54 -14.24
C VAL A 88 -7.05 -21.18 -14.17
N ALA A 89 -8.34 -21.14 -13.87
CA ALA A 89 -9.08 -19.91 -13.63
C ALA A 89 -9.44 -19.81 -12.15
N GLY A 90 -9.27 -18.62 -11.59
CA GLY A 90 -9.68 -18.28 -10.24
C GLY A 90 -10.79 -17.23 -10.24
N ALA A 91 -11.70 -17.32 -9.29
CA ALA A 91 -12.77 -16.36 -9.09
C ALA A 91 -12.84 -15.97 -7.62
N VAL A 92 -12.96 -14.68 -7.33
CA VAL A 92 -12.98 -14.13 -5.98
C VAL A 92 -14.09 -13.10 -5.83
N ILE A 93 -14.83 -13.19 -4.74
CA ILE A 93 -15.78 -12.17 -4.28
C ILE A 93 -15.21 -11.61 -2.98
N LEU A 94 -14.85 -10.32 -2.98
CA LEU A 94 -14.34 -9.63 -1.78
C LEU A 94 -15.49 -8.98 -1.00
N PRO A 95 -15.40 -8.95 0.35
CA PRO A 95 -16.29 -8.11 1.15
C PRO A 95 -16.23 -6.65 0.72
N LYS A 96 -17.34 -5.92 0.86
CA LYS A 96 -17.40 -4.50 0.53
C LYS A 96 -16.39 -3.72 1.38
N GLY A 97 -15.61 -2.86 0.71
CA GLY A 97 -14.63 -1.99 1.36
C GLY A 97 -13.31 -2.66 1.76
N LEU A 98 -13.15 -3.98 1.51
CA LEU A 98 -11.87 -4.66 1.75
C LEU A 98 -10.82 -4.17 0.76
N THR A 99 -9.65 -3.79 1.28
CA THR A 99 -8.45 -3.49 0.49
C THR A 99 -7.27 -4.28 1.05
N ILE A 100 -6.42 -4.81 0.17
CA ILE A 100 -5.17 -5.48 0.53
C ILE A 100 -4.03 -4.64 -0.04
N GLU A 101 -3.19 -4.09 0.85
CA GLU A 101 -2.05 -3.26 0.44
C GLU A 101 -1.06 -4.05 -0.42
N VAL A 102 -0.46 -3.36 -1.39
CA VAL A 102 0.56 -3.92 -2.31
C VAL A 102 0.05 -5.02 -3.25
N ILE A 103 -1.23 -5.40 -3.17
CA ILE A 103 -1.79 -6.37 -4.13
C ILE A 103 -1.84 -5.77 -5.54
N ASN A 104 -1.44 -6.54 -6.52
CA ASN A 104 -1.45 -6.15 -7.93
C ASN A 104 -1.47 -7.41 -8.82
N ASP A 105 -1.53 -7.23 -10.15
CA ASP A 105 -1.31 -8.34 -11.10
C ASP A 105 -0.05 -9.13 -10.73
N SER A 106 -0.14 -10.46 -10.78
CA SER A 106 0.96 -11.36 -10.36
C SER A 106 2.29 -11.08 -11.07
N LYS A 107 2.25 -10.50 -12.27
CA LYS A 107 3.44 -10.11 -13.04
C LYS A 107 4.16 -8.89 -12.44
N GLN A 108 3.48 -8.08 -11.64
CA GLN A 108 4.02 -6.88 -11.00
C GLN A 108 4.36 -7.08 -9.52
N VAL A 109 4.13 -8.27 -8.99
CA VAL A 109 4.41 -8.63 -7.60
C VAL A 109 5.51 -9.67 -7.56
N SER A 110 6.55 -9.47 -6.75
CA SER A 110 7.63 -10.45 -6.59
C SER A 110 7.12 -11.78 -6.01
N ALA A 111 7.80 -12.89 -6.33
CA ALA A 111 7.43 -14.21 -5.83
C ALA A 111 7.32 -14.25 -4.30
N LYS A 112 8.31 -13.67 -3.60
CA LYS A 112 8.30 -13.57 -2.13
C LYS A 112 7.06 -12.81 -1.63
N ARG A 113 6.73 -11.67 -2.24
CA ARG A 113 5.57 -10.88 -1.82
C ARG A 113 4.24 -11.57 -2.15
N ARG A 114 4.19 -12.37 -3.23
CA ARG A 114 3.00 -13.18 -3.52
C ARG A 114 2.73 -14.23 -2.43
N GLU A 115 3.78 -14.88 -1.91
CA GLU A 115 3.66 -15.84 -0.82
C GLU A 115 3.19 -15.17 0.48
N GLU A 116 3.73 -13.98 0.80
CA GLU A 116 3.29 -13.21 1.96
C GLU A 116 1.81 -12.80 1.84
N LEU A 117 1.38 -12.33 0.68
CA LEU A 117 -0.01 -11.94 0.41
C LEU A 117 -0.98 -13.12 0.38
N TYR A 118 -0.50 -14.34 0.15
CA TYR A 118 -1.34 -15.53 0.16
C TYR A 118 -1.92 -15.83 1.55
N ASP A 119 -1.18 -15.50 2.60
CA ASP A 119 -1.58 -15.71 3.98
C ASP A 119 -2.43 -14.54 4.56
N GLU A 120 -2.56 -13.42 3.85
CA GLU A 120 -3.30 -12.22 4.25
C GLU A 120 -4.78 -12.27 3.79
#